data_270eb5970ee352f42affa7d0a4333c25
#
_entry.id   270eb5970ee352f42affa7d0a4333c25
#
_cell.length_a   1.000
_cell.length_b   1.000
_cell.length_c   1.000
_cell.angle_alpha   90.00
_cell.angle_beta   90.00
_cell.angle_gamma   90.00
#
_symmetry.space_group_name_H-M   'P 1'
#
loop_
_entity.id
_entity.type
_entity.pdbx_description
1 polymer ?
#
loop_
_entity_poly.entity_id
_entity_poly.type
_entity_poly.pdbx_seq_one_letter_code
_entity_poly.pdbx_strand_id
1 'polypeptide(L)'
;MGHVIAVSGKGGVGKTTLCGLLIQYLCENGKHPVLAVDADANANLNEVLGVKPEITLGELREEIERAGVDPRYQIPTGITKQAYLEMRLSDAIAEEDDYDLMVMGRTQGQGCYCFVNGLVQTQVQKLQSHYPYIVVDNEAGMEHISRGILPMMEVAILVSDCSRRGVQAAGRIAKLMNELNFKPQKTGLIVNRVPDGKLDAGTLEEIRNQGLELLGVVPHDDQVYQYDCDGKPIIRLPKDSPVRSALGEIVKKLGL
;
A
#
# COMPACT_ATOMS: atom_id res chain seq x y z
N MET A 1 -0.50 9.90 -17.41
CA MET A 1 -0.64 9.88 -15.93
C MET A 1 -0.33 8.47 -15.48
N GLY A 2 0.44 8.31 -14.41
CA GLY A 2 0.74 6.99 -13.87
C GLY A 2 -0.49 6.32 -13.27
N HIS A 3 -0.54 5.00 -13.34
CA HIS A 3 -1.62 4.20 -12.79
C HIS A 3 -1.49 4.10 -11.26
N VAL A 4 -2.47 4.60 -10.52
CA VAL A 4 -2.51 4.51 -9.05
C VAL A 4 -3.34 3.30 -8.65
N ILE A 5 -2.70 2.33 -8.00
CA ILE A 5 -3.28 1.07 -7.52
C ILE A 5 -3.29 1.11 -6.00
N ALA A 6 -4.47 1.08 -5.40
CA ALA A 6 -4.63 1.07 -3.96
C ALA A 6 -5.04 -0.32 -3.47
N VAL A 7 -4.34 -0.83 -2.46
CA VAL A 7 -4.65 -2.10 -1.80
C VAL A 7 -5.23 -1.83 -0.42
N SER A 8 -6.42 -2.34 -0.16
CA SER A 8 -7.16 -2.10 1.09
C SER A 8 -7.80 -3.39 1.61
N GLY A 9 -8.06 -3.47 2.90
CA GLY A 9 -8.69 -4.65 3.51
C GLY A 9 -8.55 -4.64 5.03
N LYS A 10 -9.10 -5.65 5.67
CA LYS A 10 -8.99 -5.84 7.12
C LYS A 10 -7.53 -6.07 7.55
N GLY A 11 -7.21 -5.80 8.82
CA GLY A 11 -5.92 -6.14 9.41
C GLY A 11 -5.61 -7.64 9.31
N GLY A 12 -4.35 -7.98 8.98
CA GLY A 12 -3.85 -9.35 8.95
C GLY A 12 -4.23 -10.18 7.72
N VAL A 13 -4.93 -9.64 6.71
CA VAL A 13 -5.32 -10.40 5.49
C VAL A 13 -4.19 -10.53 4.46
N GLY A 14 -3.03 -9.90 4.68
CA GLY A 14 -1.85 -9.98 3.80
C GLY A 14 -1.80 -8.91 2.71
N LYS A 15 -2.37 -7.73 2.94
CA LYS A 15 -2.29 -6.57 2.02
C LYS A 15 -0.85 -6.24 1.64
N THR A 16 -0.02 -5.98 2.62
CA THR A 16 1.40 -5.61 2.46
C THR A 16 2.18 -6.64 1.66
N THR A 17 1.97 -7.93 1.96
CA THR A 17 2.55 -9.04 1.20
C THR A 17 2.14 -8.98 -0.28
N LEU A 18 0.85 -8.78 -0.56
CA LEU A 18 0.35 -8.68 -1.93
C LEU A 18 0.82 -7.40 -2.63
N CYS A 19 0.98 -6.28 -1.90
CA CYS A 19 1.58 -5.05 -2.43
C CYS A 19 3.02 -5.30 -2.90
N GLY A 20 3.87 -5.90 -2.06
CA GLY A 20 5.25 -6.20 -2.43
C GLY A 20 5.35 -7.13 -3.64
N LEU A 21 4.53 -8.19 -3.69
CA LEU A 21 4.49 -9.11 -4.83
C LEU A 21 3.92 -8.45 -6.11
N LEU A 22 2.97 -7.51 -5.98
CA LEU A 22 2.48 -6.72 -7.11
C LEU A 22 3.57 -5.82 -7.66
N ILE A 23 4.32 -5.12 -6.79
CA ILE A 23 5.46 -4.29 -7.19
C ILE A 23 6.50 -5.15 -7.91
N GLN A 24 6.87 -6.30 -7.34
CA GLN A 24 7.78 -7.25 -7.97
C GLN A 24 7.28 -7.68 -9.36
N TYR A 25 6.00 -8.05 -9.49
CA TYR A 25 5.41 -8.44 -10.76
C TYR A 25 5.53 -7.32 -11.81
N LEU A 26 5.21 -6.08 -11.43
CA LEU A 26 5.29 -4.93 -12.32
C LEU A 26 6.74 -4.73 -12.81
N CYS A 27 7.71 -4.72 -11.90
CA CYS A 27 9.13 -4.55 -12.23
C CYS A 27 9.64 -5.67 -13.16
N GLU A 28 9.35 -6.93 -12.86
CA GLU A 28 9.79 -8.09 -13.68
C GLU A 28 9.13 -8.11 -15.08
N ASN A 29 8.03 -7.41 -15.28
CA ASN A 29 7.35 -7.29 -16.58
C ASN A 29 7.65 -5.96 -17.29
N GLY A 30 8.73 -5.28 -16.91
CA GLY A 30 9.20 -4.05 -17.55
C GLY A 30 8.30 -2.82 -17.30
N LYS A 31 7.51 -2.86 -16.23
CA LYS A 31 6.59 -1.78 -15.82
C LYS A 31 7.17 -0.97 -14.67
N HIS A 32 8.38 -0.48 -14.87
CA HIS A 32 9.16 0.29 -13.89
C HIS A 32 9.55 1.67 -14.45
N PRO A 33 9.92 2.65 -13.61
CA PRO A 33 9.96 2.57 -12.15
C PRO A 33 8.57 2.54 -11.51
N VAL A 34 8.45 1.86 -10.36
CA VAL A 34 7.22 1.81 -9.55
C VAL A 34 7.42 2.63 -8.28
N LEU A 35 6.50 3.52 -7.95
CA LEU A 35 6.49 4.14 -6.62
C LEU A 35 5.68 3.27 -5.67
N ALA A 36 6.35 2.67 -4.70
CA ALA A 36 5.74 2.00 -3.56
C ALA A 36 5.42 3.02 -2.48
N VAL A 37 4.19 3.03 -1.98
CA VAL A 37 3.76 3.93 -0.91
C VAL A 37 3.22 3.10 0.25
N ASP A 38 3.93 3.11 1.37
CA ASP A 38 3.45 2.55 2.62
C ASP A 38 2.65 3.63 3.36
N ALA A 39 1.33 3.53 3.33
CA ALA A 39 0.41 4.45 3.99
C ALA A 39 -0.09 3.89 5.34
N ASP A 40 0.58 2.87 5.90
CA ASP A 40 0.33 2.36 7.24
C ASP A 40 1.33 2.99 8.24
N ALA A 41 0.82 3.48 9.35
CA ALA A 41 1.67 4.01 10.43
C ALA A 41 2.63 2.95 11.01
N ASN A 42 2.30 1.66 10.88
CA ASN A 42 3.16 0.58 11.37
C ASN A 42 4.34 0.28 10.44
N ALA A 43 4.30 0.74 9.19
CA ALA A 43 5.38 0.66 8.22
C ALA A 43 5.96 -0.76 8.09
N ASN A 44 5.32 -1.60 7.29
CA ASN A 44 5.75 -3.00 7.08
C ASN A 44 6.14 -3.28 5.61
N LEU A 45 5.81 -2.40 4.67
CA LEU A 45 6.12 -2.60 3.25
C LEU A 45 7.63 -2.56 2.98
N ASN A 46 8.37 -1.77 3.76
CA ASN A 46 9.82 -1.71 3.71
C ASN A 46 10.48 -3.06 4.02
N GLU A 47 9.95 -3.83 4.97
CA GLU A 47 10.45 -5.18 5.29
C GLU A 47 10.14 -6.17 4.17
N VAL A 48 8.92 -6.11 3.63
CA VAL A 48 8.48 -6.94 2.50
C VAL A 48 9.34 -6.70 1.26
N LEU A 49 9.72 -5.45 0.99
CA LEU A 49 10.58 -5.05 -0.11
C LEU A 49 12.08 -5.23 0.20
N GLY A 50 12.45 -5.34 1.47
CA GLY A 50 13.85 -5.44 1.91
C GLY A 50 14.62 -4.12 1.78
N VAL A 51 13.92 -3.00 1.86
CA VAL A 51 14.47 -1.64 1.76
C VAL A 51 14.45 -0.98 3.14
N LYS A 52 15.49 -0.23 3.46
CA LYS A 52 15.53 0.56 4.69
C LYS A 52 15.45 2.04 4.33
N PRO A 53 14.30 2.70 4.57
CA PRO A 53 14.17 4.13 4.33
C PRO A 53 15.11 4.90 5.29
N GLU A 54 15.70 5.99 4.82
CA GLU A 54 16.54 6.87 5.65
C GLU A 54 15.69 7.66 6.64
N ILE A 55 14.54 8.15 6.19
CA ILE A 55 13.58 8.91 6.98
C ILE A 55 12.15 8.60 6.50
N THR A 56 11.20 8.55 7.44
CA THR A 56 9.78 8.46 7.14
C THR A 56 9.12 9.85 7.11
N LEU A 57 7.96 9.96 6.48
CA LEU A 57 7.21 11.24 6.48
C LEU A 57 6.79 11.67 7.89
N GLY A 58 6.54 10.71 8.78
CA GLY A 58 6.23 10.97 10.19
C GLY A 58 7.42 11.58 10.93
N GLU A 59 8.62 11.01 10.76
CA GLU A 59 9.86 11.53 11.34
C GLU A 59 10.22 12.90 10.76
N LEU A 60 10.08 13.08 9.45
CA LEU A 60 10.30 14.37 8.80
C LEU A 60 9.37 15.46 9.36
N ARG A 61 8.10 15.14 9.56
CA ARG A 61 7.16 16.04 10.22
C ARG A 61 7.65 16.44 11.61
N GLU A 62 8.07 15.47 12.43
CA GLU A 62 8.56 15.74 13.79
C GLU A 62 9.81 16.62 13.78
N GLU A 63 10.73 16.38 12.85
CA GLU A 63 11.91 17.21 12.63
C GLU A 63 11.51 18.68 12.44
N ILE A 64 10.53 18.93 11.59
CA ILE A 64 10.06 20.28 11.27
C ILE A 64 9.29 20.91 12.44
N GLU A 65 8.47 20.15 13.16
CA GLU A 65 7.74 20.67 14.32
C GLU A 65 8.68 21.06 15.46
N ARG A 66 9.73 20.28 15.67
CA ARG A 66 10.75 20.53 16.70
C ARG A 66 11.78 21.59 16.28
N ALA A 67 11.82 21.93 15.00
CA ALA A 67 12.75 22.93 14.49
C ALA A 67 12.50 24.31 15.15
N GLY A 68 13.55 24.84 15.78
CA GLY A 68 13.51 26.09 16.56
C GLY A 68 13.17 25.92 18.05
N VAL A 69 12.83 24.69 18.50
CA VAL A 69 12.62 24.36 19.93
C VAL A 69 13.71 23.41 20.41
N ASP A 70 14.09 22.44 19.60
CA ASP A 70 15.10 21.44 19.91
C ASP A 70 16.38 21.73 19.09
N PRO A 71 17.54 21.96 19.75
CA PRO A 71 18.81 22.26 19.06
C PRO A 71 19.27 21.21 18.04
N ARG A 72 18.76 19.98 18.13
CA ARG A 72 19.07 18.90 17.18
C ARG A 72 18.40 19.09 15.83
N TYR A 73 17.33 19.88 15.79
CA TYR A 73 16.52 20.12 14.60
C TYR A 73 16.58 21.61 14.23
N GLN A 74 17.54 21.96 13.39
CA GLN A 74 17.72 23.35 12.95
C GLN A 74 17.41 23.50 11.48
N ILE A 75 16.51 24.42 11.16
CA ILE A 75 16.31 24.87 9.78
C ILE A 75 17.40 25.87 9.47
N PRO A 76 18.11 25.72 8.34
CA PRO A 76 19.15 26.67 7.93
C PRO A 76 18.60 28.11 7.86
N THR A 77 19.43 29.07 8.27
CA THR A 77 19.04 30.48 8.28
C THR A 77 18.64 30.96 6.87
N GLY A 78 17.50 31.61 6.77
CA GLY A 78 16.99 32.11 5.48
C GLY A 78 16.06 31.14 4.75
N ILE A 79 15.86 29.92 5.23
CA ILE A 79 14.93 28.94 4.65
C ILE A 79 13.65 28.91 5.49
N THR A 80 12.50 28.98 4.82
CA THR A 80 11.19 28.80 5.49
C THR A 80 10.95 27.32 5.85
N LYS A 81 10.12 27.06 6.87
CA LYS A 81 9.72 25.68 7.22
C LYS A 81 9.16 24.92 6.02
N GLN A 82 8.39 25.57 5.17
CA GLN A 82 7.82 24.95 3.98
C GLN A 82 8.89 24.61 2.93
N ALA A 83 9.82 25.53 2.65
CA ALA A 83 10.90 25.26 1.71
C ALA A 83 11.84 24.15 2.23
N TYR A 84 12.07 24.12 3.55
CA TYR A 84 12.83 23.04 4.17
C TYR A 84 12.11 21.68 4.05
N LEU A 85 10.80 21.64 4.30
CA LEU A 85 9.99 20.44 4.10
C LEU A 85 10.07 19.94 2.64
N GLU A 86 9.89 20.85 1.68
CA GLU A 86 9.94 20.48 0.25
C GLU A 86 11.32 19.93 -0.16
N MET A 87 12.39 20.48 0.38
CA MET A 87 13.75 20.00 0.15
C MET A 87 13.96 18.61 0.76
N ARG A 88 13.46 18.38 1.98
CA ARG A 88 13.63 17.13 2.72
C ARG A 88 12.70 16.01 2.28
N LEU A 89 11.64 16.32 1.54
CA LEU A 89 10.70 15.31 1.04
C LEU A 89 11.33 14.35 0.03
N SER A 90 12.36 14.78 -0.71
CA SER A 90 13.15 13.89 -1.56
C SER A 90 13.93 12.85 -0.76
N ASP A 91 14.40 13.22 0.44
CA ASP A 91 15.13 12.30 1.31
C ASP A 91 14.23 11.21 1.92
N ALA A 92 12.91 11.44 1.91
CA ALA A 92 11.92 10.46 2.38
C ALA A 92 11.52 9.42 1.30
N ILE A 93 12.19 9.46 0.15
CA ILE A 93 12.04 8.47 -0.92
C ILE A 93 13.32 7.61 -0.92
N ALA A 94 13.19 6.34 -0.61
CA ALA A 94 14.27 5.38 -0.74
C ALA A 94 14.29 4.86 -2.19
N GLU A 95 15.36 5.18 -2.92
CA GLU A 95 15.52 4.84 -4.34
C GLU A 95 16.17 3.46 -4.48
N GLU A 96 15.58 2.62 -5.33
CA GLU A 96 16.09 1.31 -5.74
C GLU A 96 16.11 1.22 -7.28
N ASP A 97 16.70 0.18 -7.84
CA ASP A 97 16.90 0.07 -9.31
C ASP A 97 15.60 0.13 -10.12
N ASP A 98 14.53 -0.55 -9.68
CA ASP A 98 13.28 -0.70 -10.43
C ASP A 98 12.07 -0.07 -9.72
N TYR A 99 12.20 0.29 -8.47
CA TYR A 99 11.13 0.92 -7.68
C TYR A 99 11.70 1.83 -6.60
N ASP A 100 10.91 2.79 -6.21
CA ASP A 100 11.21 3.68 -5.08
C ASP A 100 10.17 3.47 -3.98
N LEU A 101 10.58 3.69 -2.73
CA LEU A 101 9.72 3.50 -1.58
C LEU A 101 9.55 4.79 -0.78
N MET A 102 8.30 5.18 -0.53
CA MET A 102 7.91 6.24 0.40
C MET A 102 7.13 5.64 1.57
N VAL A 103 7.55 5.93 2.79
CA VAL A 103 6.96 5.37 4.01
C VAL A 103 6.32 6.47 4.85
N MET A 104 5.05 6.29 5.22
CA MET A 104 4.35 7.21 6.11
C MET A 104 4.98 7.21 7.51
N GLY A 105 5.14 6.05 8.11
CA GLY A 105 5.72 5.88 9.45
C GLY A 105 4.87 6.45 10.58
N ARG A 106 5.30 6.21 11.82
CA ARG A 106 4.63 6.73 13.03
C ARG A 106 5.07 8.15 13.33
N THR A 107 4.15 8.94 13.87
CA THR A 107 4.47 10.22 14.52
C THR A 107 4.50 10.01 16.04
N GLN A 108 5.55 10.49 16.71
CA GLN A 108 5.62 10.53 18.18
C GLN A 108 5.01 11.85 18.66
N GLY A 109 3.87 11.82 19.31
CA GLY A 109 3.23 13.00 19.86
C GLY A 109 1.73 13.08 19.65
N GLN A 110 1.07 14.07 20.25
CA GLN A 110 -0.39 14.30 20.16
C GLN A 110 -0.83 14.87 18.80
N GLY A 111 -0.03 14.77 17.74
CA GLY A 111 -0.35 15.32 16.44
C GLY A 111 -1.28 14.43 15.62
N CYS A 112 -2.23 15.05 14.93
CA CYS A 112 -3.13 14.34 14.02
C CYS A 112 -2.37 13.78 12.81
N TYR A 113 -2.56 12.51 12.49
CA TYR A 113 -2.09 11.88 11.24
C TYR A 113 -2.58 12.60 9.96
N CYS A 114 -3.56 13.51 10.10
CA CYS A 114 -4.11 14.28 8.98
C CYS A 114 -3.03 15.07 8.20
N PHE A 115 -2.01 15.59 8.91
CA PHE A 115 -0.93 16.32 8.24
C PHE A 115 -0.06 15.37 7.41
N VAL A 116 0.37 14.24 7.97
CA VAL A 116 1.21 13.25 7.26
C VAL A 116 0.45 12.64 6.10
N ASN A 117 -0.83 12.35 6.29
CA ASN A 117 -1.72 11.90 5.22
C ASN A 117 -1.81 12.94 4.08
N GLY A 118 -1.90 14.23 4.41
CA GLY A 118 -1.86 15.32 3.43
C GLY A 118 -0.53 15.40 2.68
N LEU A 119 0.60 15.11 3.35
CA LEU A 119 1.90 15.01 2.71
C LEU A 119 1.95 13.84 1.72
N VAL A 120 1.52 12.63 2.13
CA VAL A 120 1.44 11.46 1.24
C VAL A 120 0.61 11.81 0.01
N GLN A 121 -0.58 12.35 0.20
CA GLN A 121 -1.46 12.76 -0.90
C GLN A 121 -0.78 13.74 -1.87
N THR A 122 -0.18 14.80 -1.33
CA THR A 122 0.49 15.83 -2.12
C THR A 122 1.68 15.25 -2.89
N GLN A 123 2.46 14.37 -2.26
CA GLN A 123 3.60 13.74 -2.92
C GLN A 123 3.15 12.76 -4.02
N VAL A 124 2.18 11.90 -3.76
CA VAL A 124 1.61 11.01 -4.78
C VAL A 124 1.12 11.81 -5.99
N GLN A 125 0.41 12.94 -5.77
CA GLN A 125 -0.05 13.80 -6.86
C GLN A 125 1.09 14.42 -7.66
N LYS A 126 2.13 14.92 -6.99
CA LYS A 126 3.31 15.51 -7.65
C LYS A 126 4.09 14.46 -8.44
N LEU A 127 4.25 13.27 -7.88
CA LEU A 127 5.06 12.19 -8.44
C LEU A 127 4.33 11.36 -9.49
N GLN A 128 3.00 11.45 -9.60
CA GLN A 128 2.20 10.65 -10.53
C GLN A 128 2.60 10.83 -12.01
N SER A 129 3.23 11.97 -12.37
CA SER A 129 3.74 12.18 -13.73
C SER A 129 5.10 11.52 -13.99
N HIS A 130 5.82 11.11 -12.95
CA HIS A 130 7.17 10.55 -13.04
C HIS A 130 7.18 9.01 -12.96
N TYR A 131 6.12 8.42 -12.40
CA TYR A 131 6.00 6.97 -12.23
C TYR A 131 4.86 6.43 -13.09
N PRO A 132 5.12 5.43 -13.96
CA PRO A 132 4.06 4.76 -14.70
C PRO A 132 3.09 4.01 -13.79
N TYR A 133 3.58 3.53 -12.63
CA TYR A 133 2.77 2.83 -11.65
C TYR A 133 3.07 3.33 -10.23
N ILE A 134 2.01 3.52 -9.44
CA ILE A 134 2.08 3.83 -8.01
C ILE A 134 1.25 2.78 -7.28
N VAL A 135 1.87 2.04 -6.37
CA VAL A 135 1.21 1.02 -5.56
C VAL A 135 1.13 1.51 -4.12
N VAL A 136 -0.08 1.60 -3.58
CA VAL A 136 -0.32 2.12 -2.24
C VAL A 136 -0.83 1.01 -1.33
N ASP A 137 -0.05 0.68 -0.30
CA ASP A 137 -0.45 -0.19 0.79
C ASP A 137 -1.17 0.63 1.85
N ASN A 138 -2.48 0.45 1.97
CA ASN A 138 -3.26 1.20 2.95
C ASN A 138 -3.30 0.49 4.31
N GLU A 139 -3.31 1.30 5.37
CA GLU A 139 -3.60 0.81 6.72
C GLU A 139 -4.89 -0.01 6.77
N ALA A 140 -4.99 -0.89 7.75
CA ALA A 140 -6.18 -1.69 7.96
C ALA A 140 -7.41 -0.83 8.31
N GLY A 141 -8.50 -1.04 7.59
CA GLY A 141 -9.77 -0.37 7.87
C GLY A 141 -10.13 0.75 6.91
N MET A 142 -11.06 1.60 7.36
CA MET A 142 -11.69 2.62 6.50
C MET A 142 -11.15 4.03 6.74
N GLU A 143 -10.28 4.22 7.72
CA GLU A 143 -9.89 5.57 8.17
C GLU A 143 -9.09 6.35 7.12
N HIS A 144 -8.20 5.67 6.41
CA HIS A 144 -7.41 6.30 5.35
C HIS A 144 -8.24 6.67 4.14
N ILE A 145 -9.18 5.81 3.75
CA ILE A 145 -10.12 6.09 2.68
C ILE A 145 -10.98 7.31 3.04
N SER A 146 -11.47 7.38 4.28
CA SER A 146 -12.28 8.52 4.74
C SER A 146 -11.51 9.83 4.84
N ARG A 147 -10.19 9.78 5.00
CA ARG A 147 -9.31 10.96 5.07
C ARG A 147 -8.85 11.47 3.70
N GLY A 148 -9.28 10.85 2.60
CA GLY A 148 -9.03 11.32 1.25
C GLY A 148 -7.59 11.20 0.77
N ILE A 149 -6.83 10.20 1.26
CA ILE A 149 -5.42 10.01 0.88
C ILE A 149 -5.25 9.72 -0.61
N LEU A 150 -6.27 9.17 -1.28
CA LEU A 150 -6.17 8.69 -2.66
C LEU A 150 -7.29 9.22 -3.57
N PRO A 151 -7.34 10.52 -3.88
CA PRO A 151 -8.41 11.08 -4.69
C PRO A 151 -8.42 10.60 -6.15
N MET A 152 -7.39 9.90 -6.63
CA MET A 152 -7.24 9.53 -8.04
C MET A 152 -6.79 8.08 -8.26
N MET A 153 -7.20 7.14 -7.40
CA MET A 153 -6.91 5.72 -7.68
C MET A 153 -7.71 5.23 -8.90
N GLU A 154 -6.99 4.64 -9.83
CA GLU A 154 -7.60 3.99 -10.98
C GLU A 154 -8.06 2.58 -10.64
N VAL A 155 -7.31 1.89 -9.81
CA VAL A 155 -7.57 0.51 -9.42
C VAL A 155 -7.62 0.40 -7.90
N ALA A 156 -8.72 -0.14 -7.37
CA ALA A 156 -8.88 -0.48 -5.97
C ALA A 156 -8.90 -2.01 -5.80
N ILE A 157 -7.87 -2.56 -5.18
CA ILE A 157 -7.78 -3.98 -4.84
C ILE A 157 -8.21 -4.13 -3.38
N LEU A 158 -9.35 -4.80 -3.18
CA LEU A 158 -9.81 -5.18 -1.86
C LEU A 158 -9.26 -6.57 -1.52
N VAL A 159 -8.71 -6.73 -0.33
CA VAL A 159 -8.14 -8.01 0.12
C VAL A 159 -8.92 -8.54 1.31
N SER A 160 -9.32 -9.80 1.26
CA SER A 160 -9.89 -10.52 2.40
C SER A 160 -9.23 -11.89 2.57
N ASP A 161 -9.37 -12.49 3.74
CA ASP A 161 -9.22 -13.94 3.91
C ASP A 161 -10.49 -14.67 3.42
N CYS A 162 -10.48 -16.00 3.42
CA CYS A 162 -11.61 -16.81 2.99
C CYS A 162 -12.78 -16.84 4.01
N SER A 163 -12.68 -16.12 5.13
CA SER A 163 -13.75 -16.06 6.11
C SER A 163 -14.89 -15.15 5.65
N ARG A 164 -16.13 -15.54 6.00
CA ARG A 164 -17.31 -14.71 5.77
C ARG A 164 -17.14 -13.28 6.32
N ARG A 165 -16.54 -13.14 7.53
CA ARG A 165 -16.28 -11.84 8.16
C ARG A 165 -15.25 -11.02 7.41
N GLY A 166 -14.25 -11.66 6.80
CA GLY A 166 -13.27 -11.00 5.93
C GLY A 166 -13.93 -10.40 4.70
N VAL A 167 -14.75 -11.19 4.00
CA VAL A 167 -15.52 -10.73 2.82
C VAL A 167 -16.46 -9.58 3.18
N GLN A 168 -17.18 -9.67 4.29
CA GLN A 168 -18.04 -8.58 4.77
C GLN A 168 -17.25 -7.31 5.08
N ALA A 169 -16.03 -7.43 5.60
CA ALA A 169 -15.18 -6.27 5.83
C ALA A 169 -14.78 -5.60 4.52
N ALA A 170 -14.43 -6.38 3.49
CA ALA A 170 -14.16 -5.86 2.14
C ALA A 170 -15.41 -5.17 1.54
N GLY A 171 -16.59 -5.77 1.73
CA GLY A 171 -17.87 -5.17 1.30
C GLY A 171 -18.14 -3.81 1.95
N ARG A 172 -17.85 -3.66 3.27
CA ARG A 172 -17.97 -2.38 3.96
C ARG A 172 -17.00 -1.33 3.40
N ILE A 173 -15.78 -1.72 3.06
CA ILE A 173 -14.81 -0.81 2.43
C ILE A 173 -15.33 -0.34 1.06
N ALA A 174 -15.80 -1.26 0.22
CA ALA A 174 -16.38 -0.92 -1.09
C ALA A 174 -17.57 0.05 -0.96
N LYS A 175 -18.45 -0.19 0.02
CA LYS A 175 -19.58 0.68 0.31
C LYS A 175 -19.14 2.08 0.73
N LEU A 176 -18.16 2.18 1.63
CA LEU A 176 -17.62 3.47 2.06
C LEU A 176 -16.96 4.23 0.91
N MET A 177 -16.20 3.55 0.04
CA MET A 177 -15.64 4.18 -1.16
C MET A 177 -16.73 4.84 -2.00
N ASN A 178 -17.86 4.16 -2.20
CA ASN A 178 -19.01 4.71 -2.94
C ASN A 178 -19.64 5.91 -2.19
N GLU A 179 -19.82 5.82 -0.87
CA GLU A 179 -20.37 6.91 -0.04
C GLU A 179 -19.49 8.16 -0.08
N LEU A 180 -18.18 7.99 -0.11
CA LEU A 180 -17.19 9.07 -0.23
C LEU A 180 -16.97 9.54 -1.68
N ASN A 181 -17.73 8.99 -2.63
CA ASN A 181 -17.64 9.31 -4.05
C ASN A 181 -16.28 8.98 -4.70
N PHE A 182 -15.51 8.07 -4.09
CA PHE A 182 -14.33 7.48 -4.72
C PHE A 182 -14.80 6.45 -5.75
N LYS A 183 -14.52 6.69 -7.03
CA LYS A 183 -14.95 5.84 -8.14
C LYS A 183 -13.72 5.41 -8.96
N PRO A 184 -12.96 4.41 -8.48
CA PRO A 184 -11.91 3.82 -9.27
C PRO A 184 -12.47 3.30 -10.60
N GLN A 185 -11.65 3.27 -11.63
CA GLN A 185 -12.06 2.67 -12.91
C GLN A 185 -12.29 1.16 -12.77
N LYS A 186 -11.53 0.52 -11.86
CA LYS A 186 -11.67 -0.91 -11.53
C LYS A 186 -11.64 -1.10 -10.02
N THR A 187 -12.57 -1.90 -9.52
CA THR A 187 -12.59 -2.34 -8.12
C THR A 187 -12.84 -3.83 -8.09
N GLY A 188 -12.07 -4.58 -7.32
CA GLY A 188 -12.34 -5.99 -7.15
C GLY A 188 -11.67 -6.60 -5.94
N LEU A 189 -12.10 -7.82 -5.61
CA LEU A 189 -11.69 -8.57 -4.43
C LEU A 189 -10.65 -9.62 -4.78
N ILE A 190 -9.56 -9.65 -4.02
CA ILE A 190 -8.65 -10.80 -3.92
C ILE A 190 -8.95 -11.51 -2.61
N VAL A 191 -9.26 -12.81 -2.67
CA VAL A 191 -9.34 -13.66 -1.48
C VAL A 191 -7.99 -14.34 -1.30
N ASN A 192 -7.31 -14.01 -0.20
CA ASN A 192 -5.95 -14.43 0.10
C ASN A 192 -5.90 -15.57 1.13
N ARG A 193 -4.80 -16.31 1.13
CA ARG A 193 -4.52 -17.44 2.05
C ARG A 193 -5.60 -18.53 2.01
N VAL A 194 -6.09 -18.80 0.80
CA VAL A 194 -7.14 -19.79 0.63
C VAL A 194 -6.55 -21.21 0.69
N PRO A 195 -7.01 -22.09 1.59
CA PRO A 195 -6.58 -23.47 1.61
C PRO A 195 -6.83 -24.13 0.25
N ASP A 196 -5.83 -24.86 -0.27
CA ASP A 196 -5.90 -25.56 -1.56
C ASP A 196 -6.33 -24.67 -2.77
N GLY A 197 -6.31 -23.34 -2.61
CA GLY A 197 -6.70 -22.39 -3.65
C GLY A 197 -8.18 -22.45 -4.07
N LYS A 198 -9.05 -23.10 -3.28
CA LYS A 198 -10.47 -23.29 -3.60
C LYS A 198 -11.37 -22.65 -2.54
N LEU A 199 -12.26 -21.76 -3.00
CA LEU A 199 -13.27 -21.17 -2.13
C LEU A 199 -14.42 -22.14 -1.93
N ASP A 200 -14.94 -22.20 -0.71
CA ASP A 200 -16.18 -22.90 -0.40
C ASP A 200 -17.42 -22.13 -0.93
N ALA A 201 -18.55 -22.85 -0.99
CA ALA A 201 -19.80 -22.28 -1.52
C ALA A 201 -20.31 -21.10 -0.69
N GLY A 202 -20.11 -21.15 0.65
CA GLY A 202 -20.55 -20.08 1.56
C GLY A 202 -19.76 -18.78 1.37
N THR A 203 -18.45 -18.88 1.14
CA THR A 203 -17.61 -17.71 0.82
C THR A 203 -18.01 -17.12 -0.53
N LEU A 204 -18.23 -17.95 -1.55
CA LEU A 204 -18.69 -17.49 -2.86
C LEU A 204 -20.06 -16.82 -2.80
N GLU A 205 -20.98 -17.34 -2.00
CA GLU A 205 -22.29 -16.73 -1.76
C GLU A 205 -22.13 -15.37 -1.06
N GLU A 206 -21.28 -15.27 -0.03
CA GLU A 206 -21.06 -14.00 0.66
C GLU A 206 -20.46 -12.95 -0.28
N ILE A 207 -19.50 -13.31 -1.14
CA ILE A 207 -18.93 -12.39 -2.14
C ILE A 207 -20.05 -11.82 -3.03
N ARG A 208 -20.96 -12.68 -3.51
CA ARG A 208 -22.11 -12.25 -4.30
C ARG A 208 -23.05 -11.34 -3.51
N ASN A 209 -23.35 -11.69 -2.26
CA ASN A 209 -24.22 -10.90 -1.38
C ASN A 209 -23.65 -9.50 -1.08
N GLN A 210 -22.32 -9.36 -1.05
CA GLN A 210 -21.66 -8.06 -0.89
C GLN A 210 -21.52 -7.29 -2.22
N GLY A 211 -21.92 -7.87 -3.35
CA GLY A 211 -21.80 -7.24 -4.67
C GLY A 211 -20.35 -7.01 -5.11
N LEU A 212 -19.41 -7.83 -4.63
CA LEU A 212 -17.99 -7.70 -4.96
C LEU A 212 -17.63 -8.50 -6.20
N GLU A 213 -16.82 -7.92 -7.07
CA GLU A 213 -16.21 -8.63 -8.20
C GLU A 213 -14.99 -9.41 -7.70
N LEU A 214 -14.98 -10.72 -7.89
CA LEU A 214 -13.85 -11.58 -7.53
C LEU A 214 -12.79 -11.53 -8.65
N LEU A 215 -11.67 -10.84 -8.40
CA LEU A 215 -10.52 -10.81 -9.30
C LEU A 215 -9.79 -12.14 -9.34
N GLY A 216 -9.64 -12.76 -8.17
CA GLY A 216 -9.01 -14.06 -8.05
C GLY A 216 -8.79 -14.52 -6.62
N VAL A 217 -8.17 -15.68 -6.54
CA VAL A 217 -7.86 -16.37 -5.28
C VAL A 217 -6.36 -16.57 -5.20
N VAL A 218 -5.78 -16.22 -4.07
CA VAL A 218 -4.36 -16.46 -3.78
C VAL A 218 -4.29 -17.59 -2.75
N PRO A 219 -3.62 -18.70 -3.05
CA PRO A 219 -3.53 -19.84 -2.15
C PRO A 219 -2.73 -19.53 -0.91
N HIS A 220 -2.92 -20.35 0.13
CA HIS A 220 -1.98 -20.40 1.23
C HIS A 220 -0.64 -20.96 0.75
N ASP A 221 0.46 -20.37 1.22
CA ASP A 221 1.82 -20.78 0.87
C ASP A 221 2.71 -20.70 2.11
N ASP A 222 3.19 -21.85 2.56
CA ASP A 222 4.06 -21.96 3.72
C ASP A 222 5.39 -21.24 3.54
N GLN A 223 5.85 -21.06 2.30
CA GLN A 223 7.09 -20.32 2.01
C GLN A 223 6.93 -18.82 2.38
N VAL A 224 5.75 -18.24 2.15
CA VAL A 224 5.48 -16.84 2.56
C VAL A 224 5.62 -16.71 4.08
N TYR A 225 5.03 -17.65 4.83
CA TYR A 225 5.14 -17.68 6.28
C TYR A 225 6.60 -17.87 6.74
N GLN A 226 7.35 -18.78 6.09
CA GLN A 226 8.74 -19.02 6.44
C GLN A 226 9.63 -17.80 6.15
N TYR A 227 9.41 -17.10 5.05
CA TYR A 227 10.13 -15.87 4.72
C TYR A 227 9.88 -14.77 5.76
N ASP A 228 8.63 -14.60 6.16
CA ASP A 228 8.24 -13.66 7.21
C ASP A 228 8.91 -13.98 8.55
N CYS A 229 8.88 -15.24 8.97
CA CYS A 229 9.55 -15.71 10.19
C CYS A 229 11.08 -15.53 10.15
N ASP A 230 11.70 -15.73 8.99
CA ASP A 230 13.14 -15.59 8.80
C ASP A 230 13.58 -14.12 8.61
N GLY A 231 12.64 -13.16 8.55
CA GLY A 231 12.92 -11.76 8.22
C GLY A 231 13.47 -11.57 6.79
N LYS A 232 13.11 -12.47 5.88
CA LYS A 232 13.51 -12.38 4.47
C LYS A 232 12.51 -11.55 3.67
N PRO A 233 12.98 -10.64 2.79
CA PRO A 233 12.08 -9.88 1.93
C PRO A 233 11.19 -10.78 1.08
N ILE A 234 9.89 -10.54 1.11
CA ILE A 234 8.90 -11.35 0.38
C ILE A 234 9.08 -11.26 -1.14
N ILE A 235 9.58 -10.13 -1.64
CA ILE A 235 9.90 -9.99 -3.07
C ILE A 235 10.99 -10.97 -3.56
N ARG A 236 11.69 -11.63 -2.65
CA ARG A 236 12.68 -12.68 -2.98
C ARG A 236 12.08 -14.08 -3.04
N LEU A 237 10.75 -14.23 -2.93
CA LEU A 237 10.10 -15.52 -3.13
C LEU A 237 10.46 -16.12 -4.51
N PRO A 238 10.65 -17.44 -4.61
CA PRO A 238 10.94 -18.10 -5.86
C PRO A 238 9.87 -17.84 -6.95
N LYS A 239 10.29 -17.84 -8.21
CA LYS A 239 9.37 -17.58 -9.34
C LYS A 239 8.25 -18.60 -9.48
N ASP A 240 8.46 -19.82 -8.99
CA ASP A 240 7.52 -20.94 -8.98
C ASP A 240 6.58 -20.93 -7.77
N SER A 241 6.67 -19.91 -6.88
CA SER A 241 5.73 -19.77 -5.76
C SER A 241 4.28 -19.71 -6.26
N PRO A 242 3.37 -20.50 -5.66
CA PRO A 242 1.95 -20.48 -6.01
C PRO A 242 1.30 -19.12 -5.84
N VAL A 243 1.74 -18.36 -4.82
CA VAL A 243 1.23 -17.00 -4.55
C VAL A 243 1.61 -16.05 -5.68
N ARG A 244 2.88 -16.10 -6.15
CA ARG A 244 3.34 -15.28 -7.27
C ARG A 244 2.58 -15.59 -8.56
N SER A 245 2.41 -16.87 -8.85
CA SER A 245 1.68 -17.32 -10.04
C SER A 245 0.22 -16.85 -10.02
N ALA A 246 -0.48 -17.03 -8.89
CA ALA A 246 -1.86 -16.61 -8.73
C ALA A 246 -2.01 -15.09 -8.85
N LEU A 247 -1.12 -14.31 -8.22
CA LEU A 247 -1.15 -12.86 -8.33
C LEU A 247 -0.87 -12.39 -9.76
N GLY A 248 0.08 -13.00 -10.46
CA GLY A 248 0.37 -12.68 -11.85
C GLY A 248 -0.85 -12.84 -12.77
N GLU A 249 -1.63 -13.91 -12.59
CA GLU A 249 -2.88 -14.09 -13.35
C GLU A 249 -3.95 -13.03 -13.00
N ILE A 250 -4.01 -12.61 -11.74
CA ILE A 250 -4.93 -11.54 -11.29
C ILE A 250 -4.52 -10.20 -11.93
N VAL A 251 -3.24 -9.87 -11.91
CA VAL A 251 -2.72 -8.61 -12.47
C VAL A 251 -2.95 -8.54 -13.99
N LYS A 252 -2.75 -9.64 -14.71
CA LYS A 252 -3.09 -9.73 -16.14
C LYS A 252 -4.57 -9.45 -16.41
N LYS A 253 -5.49 -9.98 -15.59
CA LYS A 253 -6.95 -9.72 -15.72
C LYS A 253 -7.29 -8.25 -15.47
N LEU A 254 -6.53 -7.57 -14.60
CA LEU A 254 -6.67 -6.14 -14.39
C LEU A 254 -6.14 -5.31 -15.56
N GLY A 255 -5.42 -5.93 -16.52
CA GLY A 255 -4.81 -5.23 -17.64
C GLY A 255 -3.63 -4.34 -17.22
N LEU A 256 -3.02 -4.69 -16.13
CA LEU A 256 -1.84 -4.03 -15.56
C LEU A 256 -0.57 -4.73 -16.03
#